data_a74bbe55df4d004bafd4b0a2577ac61a
#
_entry.id   a74bbe55df4d004bafd4b0a2577ac61a
#
_cell.length_a   1.000
_cell.length_b   1.000
_cell.length_c   1.000
_cell.angle_alpha   90.00
_cell.angle_beta   90.00
_cell.angle_gamma   90.00
#
_symmetry.space_group_name_H-M   'P 1'
#
loop_
_entity.id
_entity.type
_entity.pdbx_description
1 polymer ?
#
loop_
_entity_poly.entity_id
_entity_poly.type
_entity_poly.pdbx_seq_one_letter_code
_entity_poly.pdbx_strand_id
1 'polypeptide(L)'
;MKIILIAAMSVNGRIAQSTNQSSLEWTSKEDTAFFVEKTKETGVIIMGQKTFETIGKPLKGRRLIVLTQDKSLESQNIALDENGTRLEFVNETPMDLIHRLESEGVESVVIGGGSFVYSSFLRERLVTDIYVTIEPVMFGSGVPIAESFGDIKLRFVGSKTLGEQSVLLHYEVV
;
A
#
# COMPACT_ATOMS: atom_id res chain seq x y z
N MET A 1 -6.54 -8.33 13.41
CA MET A 1 -6.21 -6.99 12.85
C MET A 1 -6.77 -6.85 11.44
N LYS A 2 -7.16 -5.65 11.02
CA LYS A 2 -7.60 -5.37 9.65
C LYS A 2 -6.38 -5.01 8.76
N ILE A 3 -6.19 -5.73 7.65
CA ILE A 3 -5.03 -5.54 6.75
C ILE A 3 -5.55 -5.15 5.37
N ILE A 4 -5.40 -3.89 5.03
CA ILE A 4 -6.04 -3.23 3.90
C ILE A 4 -5.04 -3.00 2.78
N LEU A 5 -5.20 -3.67 1.65
CA LEU A 5 -4.43 -3.37 0.44
C LEU A 5 -5.09 -2.18 -0.29
N ILE A 6 -4.32 -1.13 -0.55
CA ILE A 6 -4.78 0.02 -1.35
C ILE A 6 -3.85 0.21 -2.54
N ALA A 7 -4.42 0.22 -3.73
CA ALA A 7 -3.68 0.44 -4.98
C ALA A 7 -4.49 1.28 -5.97
N ALA A 8 -3.81 2.15 -6.71
CA ALA A 8 -4.31 2.66 -7.97
C ALA A 8 -3.72 1.83 -9.11
N MET A 9 -4.53 1.52 -10.12
CA MET A 9 -4.06 0.79 -11.30
C MET A 9 -4.71 1.29 -12.59
N SER A 10 -4.02 1.07 -13.69
CA SER A 10 -4.57 1.25 -15.03
C SER A 10 -5.69 0.23 -15.30
N VAL A 11 -6.52 0.48 -16.31
CA VAL A 11 -7.62 -0.43 -16.72
C VAL A 11 -7.12 -1.86 -16.99
N ASN A 12 -5.87 -2.02 -17.43
CA ASN A 12 -5.25 -3.32 -17.68
C ASN A 12 -4.34 -3.83 -16.54
N GLY A 13 -4.57 -3.38 -15.29
CA GLY A 13 -3.97 -3.95 -14.09
C GLY A 13 -2.51 -3.59 -13.81
N ARG A 14 -2.04 -2.42 -14.28
CA ARG A 14 -0.67 -1.96 -14.03
C ARG A 14 -0.66 -0.84 -13.00
N ILE A 15 0.25 -0.91 -12.03
CA ILE A 15 0.44 0.11 -11.00
C ILE A 15 1.53 1.14 -11.35
N ALA A 16 2.28 0.92 -12.41
CA ALA A 16 3.30 1.83 -12.95
C ALA A 16 3.75 1.36 -14.33
N GLN A 17 4.33 2.24 -15.15
CA GLN A 17 5.01 1.88 -16.40
C GLN A 17 6.42 1.32 -16.14
N SER A 18 7.05 1.75 -15.06
CA SER A 18 8.37 1.27 -14.60
C SER A 18 8.44 1.27 -13.07
N THR A 19 9.41 0.55 -12.52
CA THR A 19 9.59 0.43 -11.06
C THR A 19 9.96 1.73 -10.35
N ASN A 20 10.41 2.74 -11.09
CA ASN A 20 10.82 4.04 -10.53
C ASN A 20 9.77 5.14 -10.74
N GLN A 21 8.63 4.83 -11.35
CA GLN A 21 7.57 5.79 -11.57
C GLN A 21 6.74 5.97 -10.30
N SER A 22 6.54 7.23 -9.89
CA SER A 22 5.60 7.56 -8.83
C SER A 22 4.15 7.44 -9.32
N SER A 23 3.25 6.89 -8.50
CA SER A 23 1.82 6.88 -8.79
C SER A 23 1.26 8.30 -8.93
N LEU A 24 1.81 9.27 -8.21
CA LEU A 24 1.42 10.68 -8.25
C LEU A 24 1.55 11.34 -9.64
N GLU A 25 2.32 10.73 -10.55
CA GLU A 25 2.50 11.25 -11.91
C GLU A 25 1.31 10.96 -12.82
N TRP A 26 0.47 9.97 -12.48
CA TRP A 26 -0.58 9.51 -13.39
C TRP A 26 -1.92 9.19 -12.71
N THR A 27 -1.97 9.16 -11.37
CA THR A 27 -3.25 8.99 -10.65
C THR A 27 -3.96 10.31 -10.44
N SER A 28 -5.27 10.24 -10.26
CA SER A 28 -6.12 11.39 -9.97
C SER A 28 -5.83 12.00 -8.60
N LYS A 29 -6.18 13.28 -8.43
CA LYS A 29 -6.08 13.96 -7.12
C LYS A 29 -7.06 13.35 -6.12
N GLU A 30 -8.16 12.85 -6.60
CA GLU A 30 -9.21 12.21 -5.80
C GLU A 30 -8.74 10.85 -5.27
N ASP A 31 -7.98 10.07 -6.06
CA ASP A 31 -7.30 8.87 -5.58
C ASP A 31 -6.29 9.20 -4.49
N THR A 32 -5.44 10.20 -4.75
CA THR A 32 -4.48 10.68 -3.75
C THR A 32 -5.17 11.12 -2.46
N ALA A 33 -6.30 11.84 -2.55
CA ALA A 33 -7.07 12.26 -1.38
C ALA A 33 -7.63 11.05 -0.61
N PHE A 34 -8.20 10.07 -1.30
CA PHE A 34 -8.67 8.82 -0.70
C PHE A 34 -7.53 8.07 0.01
N PHE A 35 -6.37 7.93 -0.63
CA PHE A 35 -5.20 7.29 -0.02
C PHE A 35 -4.78 8.01 1.26
N VAL A 36 -4.71 9.34 1.24
CA VAL A 36 -4.33 10.15 2.41
C VAL A 36 -5.36 9.99 3.53
N GLU A 37 -6.65 10.05 3.23
CA GLU A 37 -7.73 9.86 4.19
C GLU A 37 -7.64 8.48 4.85
N LYS A 38 -7.59 7.41 4.04
CA LYS A 38 -7.58 6.03 4.53
C LYS A 38 -6.34 5.70 5.34
N THR A 39 -5.18 6.20 4.92
CA THR A 39 -3.92 5.98 5.64
C THR A 39 -3.82 6.80 6.94
N LYS A 40 -4.50 7.93 7.04
CA LYS A 40 -4.63 8.67 8.32
C LYS A 40 -5.60 7.99 9.28
N GLU A 41 -6.67 7.40 8.76
CA GLU A 41 -7.65 6.65 9.57
C GLU A 41 -6.98 5.44 10.26
N THR A 42 -6.16 4.67 9.53
CA THR A 42 -5.44 3.52 10.09
C THR A 42 -4.19 3.90 10.88
N GLY A 43 -3.57 5.03 10.58
CA GLY A 43 -2.36 5.53 11.22
C GLY A 43 -1.07 4.77 10.86
N VAL A 44 -1.15 3.56 10.31
CA VAL A 44 0.00 2.69 9.99
C VAL A 44 -0.02 2.28 8.52
N ILE A 45 1.13 2.45 7.85
CA ILE A 45 1.30 2.09 6.44
C ILE A 45 2.54 1.23 6.29
N ILE A 46 2.44 0.19 5.48
CA ILE A 46 3.55 -0.69 5.09
C ILE A 46 3.77 -0.54 3.60
N MET A 47 5.02 -0.32 3.17
CA MET A 47 5.40 -0.30 1.76
C MET A 47 6.81 -0.83 1.53
N GLY A 48 7.16 -1.12 0.29
CA GLY A 48 8.51 -1.52 -0.08
C GLY A 48 9.43 -0.32 -0.27
N GLN A 49 10.74 -0.55 -0.13
CA GLN A 49 11.78 0.46 -0.29
C GLN A 49 11.65 1.25 -1.61
N LYS A 50 11.49 0.59 -2.75
CA LYS A 50 11.36 1.27 -4.04
C LYS A 50 10.15 2.21 -4.11
N THR A 51 9.04 1.82 -3.51
CA THR A 51 7.85 2.67 -3.42
C THR A 51 8.11 3.88 -2.52
N PHE A 52 8.78 3.66 -1.38
CA PHE A 52 9.19 4.75 -0.50
C PHE A 52 10.12 5.75 -1.23
N GLU A 53 11.09 5.26 -1.99
CA GLU A 53 12.03 6.11 -2.76
C GLU A 53 11.30 7.02 -3.76
N THR A 54 10.19 6.58 -4.36
CA THR A 54 9.38 7.43 -5.25
C THR A 54 8.63 8.55 -4.51
N ILE A 55 8.37 8.38 -3.21
CA ILE A 55 7.75 9.39 -2.35
C ILE A 55 8.83 10.30 -1.74
N GLY A 56 9.97 9.73 -1.37
CA GLY A 56 11.19 10.42 -0.93
C GLY A 56 11.11 11.08 0.44
N LYS A 57 10.03 10.86 1.22
CA LYS A 57 9.85 11.47 2.54
C LYS A 57 8.87 10.69 3.41
N PRO A 58 8.97 10.81 4.76
CA PRO A 58 7.97 10.27 5.68
C PRO A 58 6.59 10.87 5.43
N LEU A 59 5.57 10.10 5.76
CA LEU A 59 4.18 10.52 5.62
C LEU A 59 3.70 11.14 6.93
N LYS A 60 3.53 12.47 6.94
CA LYS A 60 3.19 13.25 8.13
C LYS A 60 1.96 12.71 8.88
N GLY A 61 2.08 12.57 10.20
CA GLY A 61 1.03 12.09 11.09
C GLY A 61 0.72 10.60 10.96
N ARG A 62 1.68 9.79 10.45
CA ARG A 62 1.50 8.35 10.22
C ARG A 62 2.78 7.59 10.54
N ARG A 63 2.63 6.35 11.01
CA ARG A 63 3.71 5.40 11.12
C ARG A 63 3.93 4.75 9.76
N LEU A 64 5.04 5.02 9.12
CA LEU A 64 5.44 4.43 7.86
C LEU A 64 6.49 3.35 8.11
N ILE A 65 6.19 2.12 7.72
CA ILE A 65 7.08 0.95 7.81
C ILE A 65 7.51 0.58 6.40
N VAL A 66 8.81 0.61 6.17
CA VAL A 66 9.42 0.31 4.88
C VAL A 66 10.12 -1.05 4.94
N LEU A 67 9.58 -2.01 4.20
CA LEU A 67 10.19 -3.33 4.05
C LEU A 67 11.41 -3.23 3.13
N THR A 68 12.57 -3.62 3.64
CA THR A 68 13.84 -3.61 2.92
C THR A 68 14.75 -4.75 3.36
N GLN A 69 15.64 -5.19 2.46
CA GLN A 69 16.74 -6.09 2.80
C GLN A 69 18.03 -5.34 3.16
N ASP A 70 18.08 -4.03 2.90
CA ASP A 70 19.22 -3.17 3.19
C ASP A 70 19.19 -2.70 4.66
N LYS A 71 19.90 -3.40 5.52
CA LYS A 71 20.02 -3.06 6.94
C LYS A 71 20.67 -1.70 7.20
N SER A 72 21.43 -1.14 6.25
CA SER A 72 22.04 0.18 6.43
C SER A 72 21.02 1.29 6.54
N LEU A 73 19.82 1.09 6.01
CA LEU A 73 18.71 2.05 6.07
C LEU A 73 18.08 2.16 7.47
N GLU A 74 18.33 1.21 8.37
CA GLU A 74 17.84 1.30 9.77
C GLU A 74 18.39 2.55 10.48
N SER A 75 19.55 3.05 10.07
CA SER A 75 20.11 4.32 10.57
C SER A 75 19.28 5.55 10.23
N GLN A 76 18.36 5.44 9.26
CA GLN A 76 17.46 6.50 8.82
C GLN A 76 16.09 6.45 9.53
N ASN A 77 15.92 5.54 10.49
CA ASN A 77 14.69 5.45 11.26
C ASN A 77 14.43 6.76 12.01
N ILE A 78 13.18 7.22 11.92
CA ILE A 78 12.69 8.41 12.63
C ILE A 78 11.77 7.93 13.75
N ALA A 79 12.15 8.21 15.00
CA ALA A 79 11.28 7.98 16.14
C ALA A 79 10.02 8.85 16.04
N LEU A 80 9.00 8.49 16.80
CA LEU A 80 7.73 9.23 16.82
C LEU A 80 8.01 10.71 17.15
N ASP A 81 7.64 11.59 16.21
CA ASP A 81 7.74 13.03 16.38
C ASP A 81 6.48 13.64 17.02
N GLU A 82 6.54 14.94 17.34
CA GLU A 82 5.43 15.71 17.92
C GLU A 82 4.17 15.77 17.01
N ASN A 83 4.32 15.48 15.71
CA ASN A 83 3.24 15.46 14.74
C ASN A 83 2.66 14.06 14.52
N GLY A 84 3.11 13.05 15.28
CA GLY A 84 2.70 11.66 15.11
C GLY A 84 3.31 10.96 13.90
N THR A 85 4.43 11.48 13.36
CA THR A 85 5.15 10.86 12.24
C THR A 85 6.21 9.91 12.76
N ARG A 86 6.27 8.69 12.22
CA ARG A 86 7.31 7.69 12.49
C ARG A 86 7.73 7.02 11.20
N LEU A 87 9.00 6.75 11.03
CA LEU A 87 9.57 6.01 9.90
C LEU A 87 10.41 4.86 10.42
N GLU A 88 10.17 3.66 9.91
CA GLU A 88 10.91 2.45 10.26
C GLU A 88 11.31 1.71 8.98
N PHE A 89 12.60 1.45 8.81
CA PHE A 89 13.11 0.48 7.82
C PHE A 89 13.32 -0.85 8.54
N VAL A 90 12.69 -1.90 8.02
CA VAL A 90 12.71 -3.22 8.67
C VAL A 90 12.93 -4.33 7.66
N ASN A 91 13.64 -5.38 8.10
CA ASN A 91 13.83 -6.62 7.35
C ASN A 91 13.04 -7.75 8.03
N GLU A 92 11.73 -7.66 7.99
CA GLU A 92 10.82 -8.65 8.57
C GLU A 92 10.00 -9.33 7.47
N THR A 93 9.56 -10.56 7.70
CA THR A 93 8.54 -11.18 6.85
C THR A 93 7.19 -10.51 7.09
N PRO A 94 6.23 -10.57 6.13
CA PRO A 94 4.90 -10.04 6.36
C PRO A 94 4.23 -10.60 7.62
N MET A 95 4.37 -11.91 7.88
CA MET A 95 3.78 -12.58 9.04
C MET A 95 4.37 -12.06 10.35
N ASP A 96 5.72 -11.99 10.45
CA ASP A 96 6.41 -11.51 11.66
C ASP A 96 6.04 -10.05 11.94
N LEU A 97 6.01 -9.21 10.90
CA LEU A 97 5.61 -7.81 11.01
C LEU A 97 4.18 -7.67 11.55
N ILE A 98 3.24 -8.44 10.99
CA ILE A 98 1.84 -8.41 11.44
C ILE A 98 1.72 -8.86 12.89
N HIS A 99 2.38 -9.94 13.29
CA HIS A 99 2.38 -10.41 14.69
C HIS A 99 2.96 -9.34 15.63
N ARG A 100 4.05 -8.65 15.23
CA ARG A 100 4.61 -7.56 16.03
C ARG A 100 3.61 -6.42 16.20
N LEU A 101 2.97 -5.98 15.11
CA LEU A 101 1.99 -4.90 15.16
C LEU A 101 0.75 -5.26 16.00
N GLU A 102 0.27 -6.50 15.92
CA GLU A 102 -0.81 -6.98 16.79
C GLU A 102 -0.40 -6.96 18.26
N SER A 103 0.82 -7.37 18.58
CA SER A 103 1.34 -7.32 19.96
C SER A 103 1.49 -5.89 20.49
N GLU A 104 1.68 -4.91 19.60
CA GLU A 104 1.70 -3.48 19.92
C GLU A 104 0.31 -2.85 20.02
N GLY A 105 -0.77 -3.63 19.79
CA GLY A 105 -2.15 -3.16 19.87
C GLY A 105 -2.64 -2.43 18.61
N VAL A 106 -1.96 -2.59 17.47
CA VAL A 106 -2.40 -2.01 16.19
C VAL A 106 -3.63 -2.77 15.69
N GLU A 107 -4.73 -2.08 15.45
CA GLU A 107 -5.99 -2.68 15.01
C GLU A 107 -6.14 -2.76 13.49
N SER A 108 -5.47 -1.87 12.76
CA SER A 108 -5.53 -1.83 11.29
C SER A 108 -4.26 -1.27 10.66
N VAL A 109 -3.94 -1.77 9.47
CA VAL A 109 -2.80 -1.30 8.67
C VAL A 109 -3.18 -1.17 7.19
N VAL A 110 -2.52 -0.25 6.49
CA VAL A 110 -2.58 -0.16 5.03
C VAL A 110 -1.32 -0.75 4.41
N ILE A 111 -1.49 -1.62 3.43
CA ILE A 111 -0.43 -2.03 2.52
C ILE A 111 -0.46 -1.09 1.32
N GLY A 112 0.56 -0.23 1.22
CA GLY A 112 0.64 0.85 0.23
C GLY A 112 1.55 0.56 -0.98
N GLY A 113 1.95 -0.67 -1.17
CA GLY A 113 2.72 -1.09 -2.36
C GLY A 113 4.21 -1.32 -2.11
N GLY A 114 5.02 -1.62 -3.13
CA GLY A 114 4.69 -1.94 -4.54
C GLY A 114 4.25 -3.38 -4.77
N SER A 115 4.29 -3.80 -6.03
CA SER A 115 3.87 -5.13 -6.48
C SER A 115 4.45 -6.28 -5.65
N PHE A 116 5.73 -6.23 -5.32
CA PHE A 116 6.38 -7.25 -4.49
C PHE A 116 5.75 -7.35 -3.09
N VAL A 117 5.48 -6.21 -2.46
CA VAL A 117 4.87 -6.16 -1.13
C VAL A 117 3.42 -6.65 -1.19
N TYR A 118 2.64 -6.20 -2.16
CA TYR A 118 1.28 -6.73 -2.38
C TYR A 118 1.30 -8.25 -2.55
N SER A 119 2.20 -8.75 -3.42
CA SER A 119 2.35 -10.18 -3.69
C SER A 119 2.70 -10.98 -2.43
N SER A 120 3.60 -10.46 -1.58
CA SER A 120 4.02 -11.15 -0.36
C SER A 120 2.88 -11.27 0.65
N PHE A 121 2.13 -10.20 0.89
CA PHE A 121 0.97 -10.22 1.80
C PHE A 121 -0.18 -11.10 1.26
N LEU A 122 -0.43 -11.08 -0.05
CA LEU A 122 -1.44 -11.95 -0.69
C LEU A 122 -1.03 -13.43 -0.62
N ARG A 123 0.25 -13.75 -0.82
CA ARG A 123 0.78 -15.12 -0.73
C ARG A 123 0.59 -15.71 0.66
N GLU A 124 0.79 -14.93 1.70
CA GLU A 124 0.62 -15.33 3.10
C GLU A 124 -0.83 -15.22 3.58
N ARG A 125 -1.77 -14.85 2.67
CA ARG A 125 -3.21 -14.72 2.96
C ARG A 125 -3.53 -13.79 4.14
N LEU A 126 -2.75 -12.72 4.28
CA LEU A 126 -2.88 -11.76 5.37
C LEU A 126 -3.90 -10.66 5.07
N VAL A 127 -4.12 -10.35 3.77
CA VAL A 127 -5.00 -9.25 3.36
C VAL A 127 -6.45 -9.57 3.68
N THR A 128 -7.16 -8.63 4.31
CA THR A 128 -8.60 -8.74 4.64
C THR A 128 -9.47 -7.93 3.71
N ASP A 129 -9.00 -6.77 3.28
CA ASP A 129 -9.73 -5.82 2.43
C ASP A 129 -8.84 -5.32 1.29
N ILE A 130 -9.44 -5.09 0.14
CA ILE A 130 -8.76 -4.58 -1.04
C ILE A 130 -9.54 -3.37 -1.57
N TYR A 131 -8.87 -2.23 -1.62
CA TYR A 131 -9.34 -1.03 -2.30
C TYR A 131 -8.50 -0.81 -3.55
N VAL A 132 -9.14 -0.77 -4.71
CA VAL A 132 -8.47 -0.53 -5.98
C VAL A 132 -9.14 0.62 -6.70
N THR A 133 -8.38 1.66 -6.99
CA THR A 133 -8.80 2.72 -7.90
C THR A 133 -8.41 2.34 -9.32
N ILE A 134 -9.39 2.28 -10.20
CA ILE A 134 -9.18 2.12 -11.64
C ILE A 134 -9.09 3.51 -12.24
N GLU A 135 -7.90 3.87 -12.72
CA GLU A 135 -7.66 5.11 -13.44
C GLU A 135 -7.91 4.94 -14.94
N PRO A 136 -8.39 5.98 -15.65
CA PRO A 136 -8.77 5.91 -17.06
C PRO A 136 -7.55 5.91 -18.00
N VAL A 137 -6.63 4.98 -17.79
CA VAL A 137 -5.40 4.81 -18.55
C VAL A 137 -5.11 3.35 -18.81
N MET A 138 -4.49 3.04 -19.94
CA MET A 138 -3.91 1.72 -20.23
C MET A 138 -2.42 1.87 -20.51
N PHE A 139 -1.61 1.06 -19.85
CA PHE A 139 -0.17 0.99 -20.11
C PHE A 139 0.15 -0.17 -21.03
N GLY A 140 0.89 0.07 -22.10
CA GLY A 140 1.31 -0.97 -23.05
C GLY A 140 2.27 -2.00 -22.42
N SER A 141 3.02 -1.58 -21.40
CA SER A 141 3.86 -2.41 -20.54
C SER A 141 3.84 -1.85 -19.13
N GLY A 142 4.43 -2.55 -18.16
CA GLY A 142 4.57 -2.01 -16.81
C GLY A 142 4.47 -3.05 -15.70
N VAL A 143 4.47 -2.55 -14.49
CA VAL A 143 4.46 -3.33 -13.25
C VAL A 143 3.02 -3.79 -12.94
N PRO A 144 2.74 -5.10 -12.82
CA PRO A 144 1.43 -5.57 -12.41
C PRO A 144 1.15 -5.24 -10.96
N ILE A 145 -0.12 -5.25 -10.56
CA ILE A 145 -0.51 -5.01 -9.17
C ILE A 145 0.12 -6.05 -8.22
N ALA A 146 0.10 -7.31 -8.61
CA ALA A 146 0.71 -8.40 -7.86
C ALA A 146 0.99 -9.60 -8.77
N GLU A 147 1.90 -10.49 -8.33
CA GLU A 147 2.32 -11.71 -9.04
C GLU A 147 2.61 -12.86 -8.07
N SER A 148 2.57 -14.10 -8.58
CA SER A 148 3.08 -15.29 -7.87
C SER A 148 2.44 -15.52 -6.49
N PHE A 149 1.12 -15.47 -6.42
CA PHE A 149 0.33 -15.87 -5.25
C PHE A 149 -0.77 -16.85 -5.71
N GLY A 150 -1.35 -17.61 -4.77
CA GLY A 150 -2.44 -18.54 -5.07
C GLY A 150 -3.76 -17.81 -5.27
N ASP A 151 -4.73 -18.47 -5.90
CA ASP A 151 -6.06 -17.91 -6.13
C ASP A 151 -6.71 -17.46 -4.82
N ILE A 152 -7.26 -16.25 -4.83
CA ILE A 152 -7.95 -15.62 -3.70
C ILE A 152 -9.37 -15.26 -4.14
N LYS A 153 -10.35 -15.71 -3.38
CA LYS A 153 -11.74 -15.34 -3.61
C LYS A 153 -12.04 -13.99 -2.96
N LEU A 154 -12.78 -13.17 -3.68
CA LEU A 154 -13.17 -11.84 -3.25
C LEU A 154 -14.68 -11.72 -3.21
N ARG A 155 -15.18 -11.02 -2.21
CA ARG A 155 -16.57 -10.56 -2.12
C ARG A 155 -16.64 -9.08 -2.44
N PHE A 156 -17.42 -8.70 -3.44
CA PHE A 156 -17.66 -7.31 -3.77
C PHE A 156 -18.45 -6.64 -2.63
N VAL A 157 -17.94 -5.52 -2.14
CA VAL A 157 -18.56 -4.70 -1.07
C VAL A 157 -19.23 -3.47 -1.67
N GLY A 158 -18.53 -2.77 -2.58
CA GLY A 158 -19.07 -1.57 -3.18
C GLY A 158 -18.11 -0.90 -4.16
N SER A 159 -18.63 0.12 -4.84
CA SER A 159 -17.85 0.98 -5.72
C SER A 159 -18.23 2.43 -5.54
N LYS A 160 -17.30 3.34 -5.84
CA LYS A 160 -17.51 4.78 -5.79
C LYS A 160 -16.76 5.43 -6.94
N THR A 161 -17.43 6.34 -7.67
CA THR A 161 -16.71 7.21 -8.61
C THR A 161 -15.85 8.20 -7.84
N LEU A 162 -14.58 8.30 -8.20
CA LEU A 162 -13.65 9.32 -7.69
C LEU A 162 -13.47 10.40 -8.76
N GLY A 163 -13.89 11.62 -8.45
CA GLY A 163 -13.94 12.69 -9.44
C GLY A 163 -14.87 12.33 -10.60
N GLU A 164 -14.45 12.62 -11.83
CA GLU A 164 -15.28 12.42 -13.03
C GLU A 164 -15.00 11.12 -13.77
N GLN A 165 -13.79 10.51 -13.60
CA GLN A 165 -13.32 9.46 -14.52
C GLN A 165 -12.77 8.21 -13.82
N SER A 166 -12.43 8.28 -12.53
CA SER A 166 -11.82 7.14 -11.81
C SER A 166 -12.87 6.40 -10.99
N VAL A 167 -12.67 5.10 -10.80
CA VAL A 167 -13.59 4.25 -10.04
C VAL A 167 -12.84 3.53 -8.92
N LEU A 168 -13.25 3.75 -7.69
CA LEU A 168 -12.79 3.00 -6.53
C LEU A 168 -13.66 1.76 -6.35
N LEU A 169 -13.02 0.61 -6.24
CA LEU A 169 -13.64 -0.67 -5.93
C LEU A 169 -13.21 -1.13 -4.54
N HIS A 170 -14.16 -1.67 -3.77
CA HIS A 170 -13.87 -2.28 -2.48
C HIS A 170 -14.30 -3.74 -2.50
N TYR A 171 -13.37 -4.61 -2.10
CA TYR A 171 -13.59 -6.04 -1.91
C TYR A 171 -13.11 -6.49 -0.53
N GLU A 172 -13.76 -7.52 0.00
CA GLU A 172 -13.26 -8.32 1.12
C GLU A 172 -12.68 -9.63 0.61
N VAL A 173 -11.62 -10.11 1.26
CA VAL A 173 -11.06 -11.44 1.03
C VAL A 173 -11.88 -12.47 1.78
N VAL A 174 -12.27 -13.59 1.11
CA VAL A 174 -13.11 -14.65 1.65
C VAL A 174 -12.48 -16.02 1.51
#